data_6946349e6d2f1fa62fc4699b3947f465
#
_entry.id   6946349e6d2f1fa62fc4699b3947f465
#
_cell.length_a   1.000
_cell.length_b   1.000
_cell.length_c   1.000
_cell.angle_alpha   90.00
_cell.angle_beta   90.00
_cell.angle_gamma   90.00
#
_symmetry.space_group_name_H-M   'P 1'
#
loop_
_entity.id
_entity.type
_entity.pdbx_description
1 polymer ?
#
loop_
_entity_poly.entity_id
_entity_poly.type
_entity_poly.pdbx_seq_one_letter_code
_entity_poly.pdbx_strand_id
1 'polypeptide(L)'
;LGGLFVRCDVSSEADAQAAVDAATRAGTLRGLVNCAGIAPAAKTVGKDGAHPLDVFAKTINVNLVGTFNMIRLAAAAMAATTPNDGGERGVIVSTASVAAYDGQIGQAAYAASKAGVAGMTLPIARDLSRSGIRVMTIAPGLFETPMLLGMPKDVQDALGAMVPFPPRLGKPEEYAMLVRQIVENPMLNGEVIRLDGAIRMQPK
;
A
#
# COMPACT_ATOMS: atom_id res chain seq x y z
N LEU A 1 2.42 7.28 -20.22
CA LEU A 1 1.95 5.93 -19.85
C LEU A 1 0.71 5.49 -20.64
N GLY A 2 0.04 6.38 -21.38
CA GLY A 2 -1.16 6.06 -22.15
C GLY A 2 -2.41 5.75 -21.29
N GLY A 3 -2.38 6.07 -20.00
CA GLY A 3 -3.48 5.86 -19.08
C GLY A 3 -4.37 7.10 -18.89
N LEU A 4 -5.53 6.92 -18.29
CA LEU A 4 -6.43 7.98 -17.88
C LEU A 4 -6.03 8.51 -16.49
N PHE A 5 -5.81 9.81 -16.36
CA PHE A 5 -5.60 10.46 -15.06
C PHE A 5 -6.93 10.91 -14.47
N VAL A 6 -7.18 10.53 -13.20
CA VAL A 6 -8.29 11.01 -12.39
C VAL A 6 -7.74 11.52 -11.05
N ARG A 7 -8.01 12.78 -10.73
CA ARG A 7 -7.69 13.30 -9.40
C ARG A 7 -8.55 12.60 -8.36
N CYS A 8 -7.92 12.07 -7.30
CA CYS A 8 -8.61 11.33 -6.26
C CYS A 8 -7.94 11.53 -4.90
N ASP A 9 -8.68 12.01 -3.94
CA ASP A 9 -8.34 11.84 -2.52
C ASP A 9 -8.97 10.51 -2.06
N VAL A 10 -8.15 9.52 -1.76
CA VAL A 10 -8.63 8.18 -1.38
C VAL A 10 -9.47 8.20 -0.09
N SER A 11 -9.30 9.21 0.77
CA SER A 11 -10.10 9.39 2.00
C SER A 11 -11.48 10.01 1.73
N SER A 12 -11.72 10.52 0.51
CA SER A 12 -13.02 11.01 0.05
C SER A 12 -13.79 9.90 -0.64
N GLU A 13 -14.98 9.56 -0.15
CA GLU A 13 -15.83 8.55 -0.79
C GLU A 13 -16.22 8.96 -2.21
N ALA A 14 -16.56 10.23 -2.42
CA ALA A 14 -16.98 10.74 -3.73
C ALA A 14 -15.84 10.66 -4.76
N ASP A 15 -14.61 11.03 -4.37
CA ASP A 15 -13.44 10.97 -5.26
C ASP A 15 -13.08 9.51 -5.60
N ALA A 16 -13.11 8.64 -4.60
CA ALA A 16 -12.84 7.21 -4.80
C ALA A 16 -13.88 6.56 -5.73
N GLN A 17 -15.17 6.87 -5.54
CA GLN A 17 -16.22 6.41 -6.44
C GLN A 17 -16.02 6.93 -7.87
N ALA A 18 -15.72 8.22 -8.03
CA ALA A 18 -15.47 8.81 -9.34
C ALA A 18 -14.27 8.16 -10.06
N ALA A 19 -13.22 7.80 -9.32
CA ALA A 19 -12.06 7.11 -9.88
C ALA A 19 -12.41 5.68 -10.35
N VAL A 20 -13.16 4.92 -9.55
CA VAL A 20 -13.64 3.57 -9.91
C VAL A 20 -14.59 3.64 -11.11
N ASP A 21 -15.50 4.61 -11.14
CA ASP A 21 -16.42 4.81 -12.26
C ASP A 21 -15.68 5.17 -13.56
N ALA A 22 -14.65 5.98 -13.47
CA ALA A 22 -13.81 6.31 -14.63
C ALA A 22 -13.09 5.06 -15.16
N ALA A 23 -12.55 4.23 -14.28
CA ALA A 23 -11.89 2.97 -14.65
C ALA A 23 -12.87 1.98 -15.31
N THR A 24 -14.08 1.85 -14.77
CA THR A 24 -15.11 0.95 -15.33
C THR A 24 -15.66 1.43 -16.67
N ARG A 25 -15.72 2.76 -16.90
CA ARG A 25 -16.07 3.31 -18.23
C ARG A 25 -14.96 3.08 -19.26
N ALA A 26 -13.71 3.04 -18.84
CA ALA A 26 -12.55 2.80 -19.73
C ALA A 26 -12.41 1.31 -20.11
N GLY A 27 -12.96 0.39 -19.33
CA GLY A 27 -12.90 -1.05 -19.59
C GLY A 27 -13.32 -1.90 -18.41
N THR A 28 -13.18 -3.21 -18.53
CA THR A 28 -13.46 -4.14 -17.43
C THR A 28 -12.41 -3.98 -16.33
N LEU A 29 -12.81 -3.55 -15.14
CA LEU A 29 -11.92 -3.43 -14.00
C LEU A 29 -11.47 -4.81 -13.49
N ARG A 30 -10.17 -5.09 -13.54
CA ARG A 30 -9.56 -6.38 -13.16
C ARG A 30 -8.49 -6.24 -12.07
N GLY A 31 -7.99 -5.06 -11.84
CA GLY A 31 -6.91 -4.84 -10.88
C GLY A 31 -7.07 -3.53 -10.12
N LEU A 32 -6.67 -3.54 -8.85
CA LEU A 32 -6.48 -2.35 -8.03
C LEU A 32 -5.11 -2.44 -7.37
N VAL A 33 -4.30 -1.38 -7.53
CA VAL A 33 -3.04 -1.24 -6.79
C VAL A 33 -3.10 0.02 -5.94
N ASN A 34 -3.14 -0.14 -4.62
CA ASN A 34 -3.18 0.96 -3.66
C ASN A 34 -1.76 1.41 -3.30
N CYS A 35 -1.35 2.58 -3.82
CA CYS A 35 -0.04 3.19 -3.52
C CYS A 35 -0.15 4.53 -2.79
N ALA A 36 -1.36 5.06 -2.60
CA ALA A 36 -1.57 6.33 -1.91
C ALA A 36 -1.21 6.21 -0.42
N GLY A 37 -0.51 7.21 0.11
CA GLY A 37 -0.16 7.25 1.53
C GLY A 37 0.69 8.45 1.91
N ILE A 38 0.70 8.75 3.20
CA ILE A 38 1.51 9.80 3.83
C ILE A 38 2.27 9.21 5.02
N ALA A 39 3.42 9.81 5.36
CA ALA A 39 4.30 9.34 6.43
C ALA A 39 4.82 10.51 7.29
N PRO A 40 3.95 11.31 7.93
CA PRO A 40 4.40 12.33 8.86
C PRO A 40 5.06 11.65 10.07
N ALA A 41 6.19 12.19 10.51
CA ALA A 41 6.92 11.72 11.69
C ALA A 41 6.67 12.66 12.87
N ALA A 42 6.15 12.12 13.97
CA ALA A 42 6.01 12.85 15.22
C ALA A 42 6.08 11.89 16.41
N LYS A 43 6.86 12.25 17.45
CA LYS A 43 6.97 11.44 18.66
C LYS A 43 5.67 11.50 19.46
N THR A 44 5.37 10.44 20.22
CA THR A 44 4.24 10.41 21.16
C THR A 44 4.30 11.57 22.15
N VAL A 45 5.53 11.89 22.63
CA VAL A 45 5.83 13.12 23.37
C VAL A 45 7.04 13.75 22.71
N GLY A 46 6.87 14.95 22.14
CA GLY A 46 7.91 15.75 21.50
C GLY A 46 8.38 16.92 22.39
N LYS A 47 9.15 17.83 21.81
CA LYS A 47 9.62 19.05 22.50
C LYS A 47 8.45 19.99 22.84
N ASP A 48 7.42 20.01 21.99
CA ASP A 48 6.27 20.91 22.09
C ASP A 48 5.06 20.26 22.79
N GLY A 49 5.25 19.07 23.39
CA GLY A 49 4.23 18.35 24.15
C GLY A 49 3.77 17.06 23.48
N ALA A 50 2.49 16.72 23.68
CA ALA A 50 1.88 15.49 23.17
C ALA A 50 1.77 15.51 21.63
N HIS A 51 1.82 14.32 21.01
CA HIS A 51 1.59 14.15 19.58
C HIS A 51 0.26 14.81 19.15
N PRO A 52 0.23 15.66 18.11
CA PRO A 52 -1.01 16.25 17.63
C PRO A 52 -1.98 15.17 17.13
N LEU A 53 -3.18 15.10 17.72
CA LEU A 53 -4.15 14.05 17.42
C LEU A 53 -4.66 14.10 15.98
N ASP A 54 -4.77 15.29 15.40
CA ASP A 54 -5.18 15.51 14.02
C ASP A 54 -4.16 14.91 13.01
N VAL A 55 -2.84 14.99 13.29
CA VAL A 55 -1.80 14.35 12.48
C VAL A 55 -1.94 12.83 12.52
N PHE A 56 -2.18 12.27 13.71
CA PHE A 56 -2.45 10.83 13.85
C PHE A 56 -3.70 10.44 13.06
N ALA A 57 -4.82 11.12 13.30
CA ALA A 57 -6.11 10.83 12.67
C ALA A 57 -6.02 10.96 11.13
N LYS A 58 -5.35 12.01 10.62
CA LYS A 58 -5.13 12.20 9.18
C LYS A 58 -4.33 11.05 8.57
N THR A 59 -3.29 10.57 9.26
CA THR A 59 -2.47 9.46 8.78
C THR A 59 -3.28 8.17 8.69
N ILE A 60 -4.07 7.86 9.72
CA ILE A 60 -4.99 6.71 9.71
C ILE A 60 -6.03 6.86 8.59
N ASN A 61 -6.62 8.04 8.45
CA ASN A 61 -7.67 8.27 7.48
C ASN A 61 -7.17 8.09 6.04
N VAL A 62 -6.02 8.65 5.68
CA VAL A 62 -5.46 8.50 4.33
C VAL A 62 -4.97 7.06 4.09
N ASN A 63 -4.10 6.55 4.98
CA ASN A 63 -3.40 5.30 4.71
C ASN A 63 -4.26 4.05 4.89
N LEU A 64 -5.12 4.02 5.91
CA LEU A 64 -5.92 2.85 6.26
C LEU A 64 -7.35 2.96 5.74
N VAL A 65 -8.08 4.01 6.15
CA VAL A 65 -9.47 4.20 5.72
C VAL A 65 -9.54 4.42 4.20
N GLY A 66 -8.64 5.23 3.63
CA GLY A 66 -8.57 5.47 2.19
C GLY A 66 -8.25 4.20 1.39
N THR A 67 -7.31 3.37 1.87
CA THR A 67 -7.02 2.07 1.25
C THR A 67 -8.26 1.17 1.27
N PHE A 68 -8.95 1.06 2.41
CA PHE A 68 -10.17 0.26 2.50
C PHE A 68 -11.30 0.83 1.62
N ASN A 69 -11.44 2.16 1.55
CA ASN A 69 -12.39 2.83 0.69
C ASN A 69 -12.22 2.45 -0.79
N MET A 70 -10.99 2.48 -1.29
CA MET A 70 -10.69 2.03 -2.66
C MET A 70 -10.97 0.53 -2.84
N ILE A 71 -10.60 -0.31 -1.86
CA ILE A 71 -10.83 -1.76 -1.91
C ILE A 71 -12.32 -2.08 -2.04
N ARG A 72 -13.18 -1.53 -1.15
CA ARG A 72 -14.61 -1.85 -1.13
C ARG A 72 -15.32 -1.46 -2.43
N LEU A 73 -14.96 -0.30 -3.01
CA LEU A 73 -15.57 0.21 -4.23
C LEU A 73 -15.09 -0.57 -5.47
N ALA A 74 -13.78 -0.80 -5.58
CA ALA A 74 -13.23 -1.59 -6.68
C ALA A 74 -13.69 -3.05 -6.61
N ALA A 75 -13.75 -3.66 -5.42
CA ALA A 75 -14.23 -5.02 -5.25
C ALA A 75 -15.70 -5.16 -5.66
N ALA A 76 -16.56 -4.20 -5.32
CA ALA A 76 -17.96 -4.18 -5.74
C ALA A 76 -18.08 -4.12 -7.29
N ALA A 77 -17.27 -3.26 -7.94
CA ALA A 77 -17.23 -3.16 -9.38
C ALA A 77 -16.70 -4.45 -10.04
N MET A 78 -15.63 -5.05 -9.51
CA MET A 78 -15.07 -6.31 -10.01
C MET A 78 -16.05 -7.47 -9.84
N ALA A 79 -16.76 -7.56 -8.72
CA ALA A 79 -17.72 -8.63 -8.43
C ALA A 79 -18.89 -8.66 -9.44
N ALA A 80 -19.23 -7.53 -10.04
CA ALA A 80 -20.25 -7.42 -11.08
C ALA A 80 -19.77 -7.85 -12.47
N THR A 81 -18.49 -8.15 -12.67
CA THR A 81 -17.94 -8.55 -13.97
C THR A 81 -18.07 -10.06 -14.22
N THR A 82 -18.02 -10.48 -15.50
CA THR A 82 -17.88 -11.89 -15.86
C THR A 82 -16.49 -12.39 -15.45
N PRO A 83 -16.36 -13.54 -14.77
CA PRO A 83 -15.04 -14.09 -14.44
C PRO A 83 -14.29 -14.53 -15.69
N ASN A 84 -12.97 -14.65 -15.59
CA ASN A 84 -12.14 -15.30 -16.60
C ASN A 84 -12.30 -16.84 -16.53
N ASP A 85 -11.62 -17.58 -17.41
CA ASP A 85 -11.68 -19.06 -17.50
C ASP A 85 -11.24 -19.74 -16.17
N GLY A 86 -10.43 -19.09 -15.35
CA GLY A 86 -10.04 -19.55 -14.02
C GLY A 86 -11.02 -19.20 -12.90
N GLY A 87 -12.16 -18.54 -13.22
CA GLY A 87 -13.14 -18.09 -12.24
C GLY A 87 -12.76 -16.77 -11.54
N GLU A 88 -11.65 -16.14 -11.92
CA GLU A 88 -11.17 -14.89 -11.31
C GLU A 88 -11.85 -13.66 -11.92
N ARG A 89 -12.29 -12.74 -11.07
CA ARG A 89 -12.82 -11.42 -11.45
C ARG A 89 -11.84 -10.30 -11.25
N GLY A 90 -10.84 -10.48 -10.39
CA GLY A 90 -9.83 -9.45 -10.20
C GLY A 90 -8.86 -9.73 -9.07
N VAL A 91 -7.86 -8.86 -8.96
CA VAL A 91 -6.85 -8.89 -7.91
C VAL A 91 -6.62 -7.49 -7.32
N ILE A 92 -6.49 -7.42 -6.02
CA ILE A 92 -6.23 -6.21 -5.25
C ILE A 92 -4.86 -6.34 -4.60
N VAL A 93 -3.99 -5.36 -4.82
CA VAL A 93 -2.67 -5.28 -4.19
C VAL A 93 -2.58 -3.99 -3.39
N SER A 94 -2.37 -4.10 -2.08
CA SER A 94 -2.21 -2.94 -1.19
C SER A 94 -0.76 -2.76 -0.76
N THR A 95 -0.39 -1.53 -0.41
CA THR A 95 0.96 -1.18 0.03
C THR A 95 0.96 -0.92 1.54
N ALA A 96 1.49 -1.89 2.30
CA ALA A 96 1.85 -1.72 3.71
C ALA A 96 3.23 -1.04 3.84
N SER A 97 4.05 -1.49 4.75
CA SER A 97 5.46 -1.09 4.96
C SER A 97 6.10 -2.06 5.94
N VAL A 98 7.42 -2.20 5.92
CA VAL A 98 8.16 -2.83 7.02
C VAL A 98 7.91 -2.14 8.36
N ALA A 99 7.54 -0.86 8.35
CA ALA A 99 7.13 -0.12 9.56
C ALA A 99 5.89 -0.70 10.25
N ALA A 100 5.10 -1.54 9.58
CA ALA A 100 4.01 -2.30 10.19
C ALA A 100 4.53 -3.27 11.27
N TYR A 101 5.79 -3.68 11.17
CA TYR A 101 6.45 -4.68 12.02
C TYR A 101 7.60 -4.06 12.82
N ASP A 102 8.40 -3.23 12.17
CA ASP A 102 9.67 -2.67 12.68
C ASP A 102 9.57 -1.14 12.77
N GLY A 103 8.48 -0.59 13.33
CA GLY A 103 8.25 0.86 13.42
C GLY A 103 9.34 1.59 14.21
N GLN A 104 9.76 2.74 13.70
CA GLN A 104 10.81 3.58 14.28
C GLN A 104 10.25 4.69 15.19
N ILE A 105 11.11 5.35 15.93
CA ILE A 105 10.77 6.52 16.74
C ILE A 105 10.09 7.58 15.86
N GLY A 106 8.91 8.04 16.31
CA GLY A 106 8.10 9.03 15.59
C GLY A 106 7.14 8.45 14.56
N GLN A 107 7.09 7.13 14.37
CA GLN A 107 6.25 6.47 13.36
C GLN A 107 4.97 5.85 13.92
N ALA A 108 4.52 6.20 15.13
CA ALA A 108 3.35 5.55 15.76
C ALA A 108 2.09 5.55 14.85
N ALA A 109 1.74 6.70 14.27
CA ALA A 109 0.58 6.82 13.37
C ALA A 109 0.80 6.03 12.05
N TYR A 110 2.00 6.17 11.46
CA TYR A 110 2.35 5.49 10.22
C TYR A 110 2.37 3.97 10.41
N ALA A 111 3.07 3.48 11.44
CA ALA A 111 3.15 2.06 11.78
C ALA A 111 1.76 1.46 12.04
N ALA A 112 0.92 2.13 12.84
CA ALA A 112 -0.46 1.71 13.09
C ALA A 112 -1.28 1.62 11.79
N SER A 113 -1.18 2.63 10.90
CA SER A 113 -1.89 2.62 9.63
C SER A 113 -1.46 1.46 8.73
N LYS A 114 -0.15 1.20 8.64
CA LYS A 114 0.41 0.13 7.78
C LYS A 114 0.21 -1.28 8.37
N ALA A 115 0.22 -1.40 9.70
CA ALA A 115 -0.20 -2.63 10.39
C ALA A 115 -1.69 -2.93 10.16
N GLY A 116 -2.55 -1.90 10.16
CA GLY A 116 -3.96 -2.05 9.80
C GLY A 116 -4.16 -2.54 8.36
N VAL A 117 -3.41 -1.99 7.39
CA VAL A 117 -3.43 -2.46 5.99
C VAL A 117 -3.00 -3.93 5.91
N ALA A 118 -1.92 -4.32 6.60
CA ALA A 118 -1.46 -5.71 6.67
C ALA A 118 -2.53 -6.61 7.30
N GLY A 119 -3.10 -6.19 8.44
CA GLY A 119 -4.09 -6.97 9.20
C GLY A 119 -5.41 -7.20 8.47
N MET A 120 -5.86 -6.27 7.62
CA MET A 120 -7.11 -6.43 6.86
C MET A 120 -6.95 -7.29 5.59
N THR A 121 -5.73 -7.67 5.19
CA THR A 121 -5.47 -8.44 3.96
C THR A 121 -6.19 -9.78 3.95
N LEU A 122 -5.96 -10.62 4.95
CA LEU A 122 -6.54 -11.96 5.01
C LEU A 122 -8.07 -11.96 5.19
N PRO A 123 -8.68 -11.19 6.11
CA PRO A 123 -10.14 -11.15 6.22
C PRO A 123 -10.81 -10.69 4.91
N ILE A 124 -10.30 -9.66 4.24
CA ILE A 124 -10.87 -9.20 2.96
C ILE A 124 -10.70 -10.27 1.87
N ALA A 125 -9.57 -10.96 1.79
CA ALA A 125 -9.36 -12.06 0.85
C ALA A 125 -10.39 -13.19 1.07
N ARG A 126 -10.74 -13.49 2.33
CA ARG A 126 -11.77 -14.46 2.68
C ARG A 126 -13.18 -13.99 2.33
N ASP A 127 -13.50 -12.73 2.61
CA ASP A 127 -14.78 -12.11 2.24
C ASP A 127 -15.02 -12.18 0.74
N LEU A 128 -13.98 -11.91 -0.06
CA LEU A 128 -14.07 -11.82 -1.52
C LEU A 128 -13.84 -13.14 -2.25
N SER A 129 -13.54 -14.22 -1.54
CA SER A 129 -13.21 -15.53 -2.14
C SER A 129 -14.31 -16.05 -3.07
N ARG A 130 -15.59 -15.97 -2.63
CA ARG A 130 -16.74 -16.40 -3.44
C ARG A 130 -16.99 -15.50 -4.64
N SER A 131 -16.46 -14.29 -4.61
CA SER A 131 -16.52 -13.35 -5.74
C SER A 131 -15.40 -13.55 -6.76
N GLY A 132 -14.46 -14.46 -6.50
CA GLY A 132 -13.31 -14.70 -7.36
C GLY A 132 -12.35 -13.49 -7.40
N ILE A 133 -12.17 -12.80 -6.28
CA ILE A 133 -11.27 -11.64 -6.17
C ILE A 133 -10.18 -11.97 -5.14
N ARG A 134 -8.92 -11.88 -5.55
CA ARG A 134 -7.76 -12.09 -4.68
C ARG A 134 -7.30 -10.78 -4.05
N VAL A 135 -6.74 -10.87 -2.85
CA VAL A 135 -6.22 -9.71 -2.11
C VAL A 135 -4.85 -10.04 -1.57
N MET A 136 -3.88 -9.22 -1.93
CA MET A 136 -2.49 -9.31 -1.48
C MET A 136 -2.02 -7.98 -0.92
N THR A 137 -1.02 -8.01 -0.09
CA THR A 137 -0.34 -6.80 0.39
C THR A 137 1.17 -6.96 0.24
N ILE A 138 1.84 -5.91 -0.23
CA ILE A 138 3.29 -5.81 -0.23
C ILE A 138 3.70 -4.91 0.91
N ALA A 139 4.68 -5.31 1.71
CA ALA A 139 5.32 -4.50 2.74
C ALA A 139 6.75 -4.13 2.29
N PRO A 140 6.93 -3.02 1.55
CA PRO A 140 8.24 -2.61 1.08
C PRO A 140 9.13 -2.13 2.22
N GLY A 141 10.44 -2.33 2.05
CA GLY A 141 11.49 -1.72 2.86
C GLY A 141 11.82 -0.29 2.39
N LEU A 142 13.11 0.00 2.28
CA LEU A 142 13.60 1.30 1.82
C LEU A 142 13.70 1.32 0.29
N PHE A 143 12.87 2.14 -0.37
CA PHE A 143 12.79 2.24 -1.82
C PHE A 143 13.09 3.67 -2.30
N GLU A 144 13.63 3.79 -3.51
CA GLU A 144 13.80 5.05 -4.22
C GLU A 144 12.43 5.67 -4.52
N THR A 145 11.98 6.53 -3.63
CA THR A 145 10.72 7.29 -3.79
C THR A 145 11.04 8.78 -3.91
N PRO A 146 10.16 9.60 -4.49
CA PRO A 146 10.38 11.05 -4.55
C PRO A 146 10.70 11.67 -3.18
N MET A 147 10.11 11.15 -2.09
CA MET A 147 10.36 11.59 -0.72
C MET A 147 11.81 11.29 -0.31
N LEU A 148 12.32 10.11 -0.62
CA LEU A 148 13.66 9.65 -0.23
C LEU A 148 14.74 10.23 -1.15
N LEU A 149 14.45 10.35 -2.43
CA LEU A 149 15.34 11.00 -3.42
C LEU A 149 15.50 12.51 -3.18
N GLY A 150 14.57 13.15 -2.45
CA GLY A 150 14.69 14.53 -2.01
C GLY A 150 15.67 14.74 -0.85
N MET A 151 16.19 13.66 -0.21
CA MET A 151 17.18 13.74 0.85
C MET A 151 18.60 13.88 0.28
N PRO A 152 19.58 14.40 1.07
CA PRO A 152 20.99 14.43 0.68
C PRO A 152 21.51 13.05 0.28
N LYS A 153 22.47 13.00 -0.66
CA LYS A 153 22.95 11.74 -1.23
C LYS A 153 23.62 10.82 -0.18
N ASP A 154 24.34 11.40 0.75
CA ASP A 154 24.97 10.67 1.87
C ASP A 154 23.94 9.99 2.77
N VAL A 155 22.78 10.61 2.99
CA VAL A 155 21.67 10.02 3.73
C VAL A 155 21.04 8.86 2.94
N GLN A 156 20.85 9.02 1.62
CA GLN A 156 20.35 7.94 0.76
C GLN A 156 21.28 6.73 0.78
N ASP A 157 22.60 6.98 0.68
CA ASP A 157 23.61 5.92 0.68
C ASP A 157 23.70 5.22 2.04
N ALA A 158 23.59 5.97 3.15
CA ALA A 158 23.55 5.41 4.50
C ALA A 158 22.32 4.51 4.70
N LEU A 159 21.15 4.95 4.22
CA LEU A 159 19.91 4.15 4.28
C LEU A 159 20.04 2.88 3.41
N GLY A 160 20.60 2.99 2.22
CA GLY A 160 20.84 1.85 1.35
C GLY A 160 21.79 0.82 1.97
N ALA A 161 22.82 1.28 2.65
CA ALA A 161 23.78 0.42 3.34
C ALA A 161 23.20 -0.34 4.55
N MET A 162 22.03 0.07 5.07
CA MET A 162 21.31 -0.66 6.11
C MET A 162 20.63 -1.92 5.58
N VAL A 163 20.43 -2.04 4.27
CA VAL A 163 19.81 -3.22 3.64
C VAL A 163 20.83 -4.34 3.57
N PRO A 164 20.57 -5.52 4.18
CA PRO A 164 21.54 -6.62 4.19
C PRO A 164 21.94 -7.07 2.79
N PHE A 165 20.99 -7.31 1.89
CA PHE A 165 21.27 -7.66 0.50
C PHE A 165 20.03 -7.49 -0.40
N PRO A 166 20.20 -6.84 -1.57
CA PRO A 166 21.37 -6.08 -2.01
C PRO A 166 21.55 -4.81 -1.18
N PRO A 167 22.80 -4.36 -0.88
CA PRO A 167 23.09 -3.23 0.00
C PRO A 167 22.82 -1.88 -0.71
N ARG A 168 21.57 -1.62 -1.03
CA ARG A 168 21.06 -0.44 -1.72
C ARG A 168 19.58 -0.26 -1.47
N LEU A 169 19.06 0.89 -1.83
CA LEU A 169 17.62 1.11 -1.88
C LEU A 169 16.98 0.20 -2.94
N GLY A 170 15.77 -0.26 -2.67
CA GLY A 170 14.93 -0.93 -3.65
C GLY A 170 14.49 0.03 -4.76
N LYS A 171 14.32 -0.47 -5.97
CA LYS A 171 13.87 0.32 -7.12
C LYS A 171 12.36 0.18 -7.31
N PRO A 172 11.65 1.24 -7.77
CA PRO A 172 10.22 1.17 -8.05
C PRO A 172 9.84 0.01 -9.00
N GLU A 173 10.72 -0.32 -9.95
CA GLU A 173 10.53 -1.43 -10.89
C GLU A 173 10.51 -2.79 -10.19
N GLU A 174 11.23 -2.95 -9.08
CA GLU A 174 11.24 -4.20 -8.29
C GLU A 174 9.92 -4.38 -7.55
N TYR A 175 9.32 -3.28 -7.10
CA TYR A 175 7.95 -3.31 -6.57
C TYR A 175 6.93 -3.68 -7.66
N ALA A 176 7.01 -3.04 -8.81
CA ALA A 176 6.13 -3.32 -9.95
C ALA A 176 6.27 -4.76 -10.45
N MET A 177 7.48 -5.31 -10.44
CA MET A 177 7.73 -6.72 -10.78
C MET A 177 6.99 -7.67 -9.84
N LEU A 178 6.99 -7.41 -8.51
CA LEU A 178 6.25 -8.24 -7.57
C LEU A 178 4.73 -8.09 -7.75
N VAL A 179 4.23 -6.87 -8.04
CA VAL A 179 2.82 -6.67 -8.38
C VAL A 179 2.44 -7.52 -9.59
N ARG A 180 3.27 -7.51 -10.64
CA ARG A 180 3.05 -8.34 -11.83
C ARG A 180 3.01 -9.83 -11.48
N GLN A 181 3.95 -10.33 -10.68
CA GLN A 181 3.98 -11.73 -10.23
C GLN A 181 2.72 -12.09 -9.43
N ILE A 182 2.22 -11.18 -8.59
CA ILE A 182 0.96 -11.40 -7.87
C ILE A 182 -0.22 -11.49 -8.84
N VAL A 183 -0.26 -10.66 -9.86
CA VAL A 183 -1.32 -10.70 -10.89
C VAL A 183 -1.28 -12.03 -11.65
N GLU A 184 -0.11 -12.46 -12.08
CA GLU A 184 0.08 -13.64 -12.92
C GLU A 184 -0.02 -14.99 -12.15
N ASN A 185 0.15 -14.98 -10.83
CA ASN A 185 0.09 -16.19 -10.00
C ASN A 185 -1.23 -16.29 -9.22
N PRO A 186 -2.22 -17.06 -9.70
CA PRO A 186 -3.54 -17.12 -9.08
C PRO A 186 -3.55 -17.79 -7.69
N MET A 187 -2.47 -18.46 -7.27
CA MET A 187 -2.38 -19.07 -5.95
C MET A 187 -1.99 -18.08 -4.84
N LEU A 188 -1.49 -16.89 -5.20
CA LEU A 188 -1.18 -15.84 -4.24
C LEU A 188 -2.46 -15.10 -3.82
N ASN A 189 -2.92 -15.36 -2.58
CA ASN A 189 -4.11 -14.73 -2.01
C ASN A 189 -4.04 -14.69 -0.48
N GLY A 190 -4.41 -13.57 0.11
CA GLY A 190 -4.56 -13.39 1.56
C GLY A 190 -3.25 -13.19 2.33
N GLU A 191 -2.12 -12.91 1.67
CA GLU A 191 -0.80 -12.85 2.29
C GLU A 191 -0.18 -11.45 2.20
N VAL A 192 0.74 -11.17 3.11
CA VAL A 192 1.58 -9.96 3.14
C VAL A 192 3.01 -10.35 2.84
N ILE A 193 3.55 -9.86 1.73
CA ILE A 193 4.92 -10.15 1.30
C ILE A 193 5.83 -8.99 1.66
N ARG A 194 6.84 -9.22 2.52
CA ARG A 194 7.92 -8.25 2.76
C ARG A 194 8.84 -8.21 1.53
N LEU A 195 9.03 -7.02 0.97
CA LEU A 195 9.95 -6.77 -0.14
C LEU A 195 11.00 -5.76 0.35
N ASP A 196 12.03 -6.24 1.02
CA ASP A 196 12.84 -5.38 1.89
C ASP A 196 14.35 -5.72 1.96
N GLY A 197 14.84 -6.67 1.16
CA GLY A 197 16.24 -7.09 1.19
C GLY A 197 16.70 -7.60 2.58
N ALA A 198 15.78 -8.17 3.35
CA ALA A 198 15.98 -8.69 4.71
C ALA A 198 16.26 -7.60 5.78
N ILE A 199 15.97 -6.33 5.51
CA ILE A 199 16.13 -5.28 6.50
C ILE A 199 15.19 -5.48 7.70
N ARG A 200 15.71 -5.17 8.89
CA ARG A 200 14.92 -4.93 10.10
C ARG A 200 15.31 -3.55 10.61
N MET A 201 14.32 -2.66 10.66
CA MET A 201 14.57 -1.26 10.95
C MET A 201 15.09 -1.09 12.37
N GLN A 202 16.18 -0.33 12.52
CA GLN A 202 16.66 0.09 13.82
C GLN A 202 15.70 1.12 14.45
N PRO A 203 15.69 1.31 15.79
CA PRO A 203 14.79 2.27 16.43
C PRO A 203 14.94 3.73 15.94
N LYS A 204 16.10 4.04 15.37
CA LYS A 204 16.44 5.35 14.77
C LYS A 204 17.10 5.15 13.42
#